data_df0d63128270677fadb3786085014b2f
#
_entry.id   df0d63128270677fadb3786085014b2f
#
_cell.length_a   1.000
_cell.length_b   1.000
_cell.length_c   1.000
_cell.angle_alpha   90.00
_cell.angle_beta   90.00
_cell.angle_gamma   90.00
#
_symmetry.space_group_name_H-M   'P 1'
#
loop_
_entity.id
_entity.type
_entity.pdbx_description
1 polymer ?
#
loop_
_entity_poly.entity_id
_entity_poly.type
_entity_poly.pdbx_seq_one_letter_code
_entity_poly.pdbx_strand_id
1 'polypeptide(L)'
;MTMSTPGRLGIGIIGMGHVGPVIGSALRAVGHQIVAVCASSDASRERADAMLPGVPLASPEEVVRRSEVVILAVPDDQIGPLASGLADLGAWQSGHIVIHLSGASGVGLLSAAAGAGAIPLAI
;
A
#
# COMPACT_ATOMS: atom_id res chain seq x y z
N MET A 1 16.66 17.64 3.83
CA MET A 1 15.48 16.98 4.41
C MET A 1 14.26 17.24 3.54
N THR A 2 13.57 16.19 3.21
CA THR A 2 12.35 16.33 2.43
C THR A 2 11.18 16.54 3.37
N MET A 3 10.45 17.60 3.16
CA MET A 3 9.25 17.90 3.92
C MET A 3 8.03 17.53 3.10
N SER A 4 7.11 16.77 3.67
CA SER A 4 5.83 16.54 3.01
C SER A 4 5.06 17.85 2.95
N THR A 5 4.42 18.12 1.82
CA THR A 5 3.47 19.24 1.73
C THR A 5 2.31 18.97 2.69
N PRO A 6 1.89 19.95 3.52
CA PRO A 6 0.75 19.73 4.40
C PRO A 6 -0.47 19.20 3.63
N GLY A 7 -1.09 18.13 4.15
CA GLY A 7 -2.20 17.46 3.51
C GLY A 7 -1.82 16.48 2.39
N ARG A 8 -0.51 16.32 2.10
CA ARG A 8 -0.01 15.37 1.11
C ARG A 8 0.76 14.27 1.82
N LEU A 9 0.45 13.02 1.51
CA LEU A 9 1.01 11.85 2.17
C LEU A 9 1.85 11.03 1.19
N GLY A 10 2.85 10.36 1.72
CA GLY A 10 3.61 9.35 0.98
C GLY A 10 2.84 8.04 1.01
N ILE A 11 2.40 7.59 -0.16
CA ILE A 11 1.53 6.43 -0.31
C ILE A 11 2.27 5.31 -1.01
N GLY A 12 2.24 4.12 -0.42
CA GLY A 12 2.70 2.90 -1.05
C GLY A 12 1.53 2.00 -1.40
N ILE A 13 1.65 1.26 -2.50
CA ILE A 13 0.59 0.35 -2.95
C ILE A 13 1.19 -1.03 -3.17
N ILE A 14 0.58 -2.04 -2.55
CA ILE A 14 0.94 -3.43 -2.77
C ILE A 14 -0.19 -4.07 -3.58
N GLY A 15 0.15 -4.53 -4.77
CA GLY A 15 -0.80 -5.12 -5.71
C GLY A 15 -1.12 -4.17 -6.86
N MET A 16 -0.67 -4.53 -8.06
CA MET A 16 -0.87 -3.75 -9.28
C MET A 16 -1.75 -4.50 -10.28
N GLY A 17 -2.83 -5.14 -9.78
CA GLY A 17 -3.84 -5.76 -10.60
C GLY A 17 -4.67 -4.70 -11.33
N HIS A 18 -6.01 -4.72 -11.16
CA HIS A 18 -6.86 -3.72 -11.82
C HIS A 18 -7.10 -2.48 -10.96
N VAL A 19 -7.30 -2.66 -9.66
CA VAL A 19 -7.70 -1.57 -8.76
C VAL A 19 -6.52 -0.72 -8.32
N GLY A 20 -5.38 -1.34 -8.00
CA GLY A 20 -4.20 -0.64 -7.51
C GLY A 20 -3.76 0.52 -8.41
N PRO A 21 -3.55 0.29 -9.73
CA PRO A 21 -3.15 1.37 -10.64
C PRO A 21 -4.16 2.49 -10.73
N VAL A 22 -5.46 2.17 -10.73
CA VAL A 22 -6.53 3.19 -10.83
C VAL A 22 -6.50 4.09 -9.59
N ILE A 23 -6.45 3.51 -8.41
CA ILE A 23 -6.40 4.28 -7.16
C ILE A 23 -5.12 5.10 -7.08
N GLY A 24 -3.98 4.50 -7.40
CA GLY A 24 -2.70 5.20 -7.41
C GLY A 24 -2.69 6.39 -8.34
N SER A 25 -3.20 6.21 -9.54
CA SER A 25 -3.30 7.28 -10.54
C SER A 25 -4.21 8.41 -10.06
N ALA A 26 -5.35 8.08 -9.46
CA ALA A 26 -6.29 9.07 -8.93
C ALA A 26 -5.67 9.87 -7.77
N LEU A 27 -4.99 9.20 -6.85
CA LEU A 27 -4.33 9.87 -5.72
C LEU A 27 -3.20 10.76 -6.19
N ARG A 28 -2.42 10.32 -7.17
CA ARG A 28 -1.34 11.11 -7.76
C ARG A 28 -1.90 12.36 -8.44
N ALA A 29 -3.04 12.25 -9.10
CA ALA A 29 -3.67 13.36 -9.80
C ALA A 29 -4.10 14.48 -8.84
N VAL A 30 -4.43 14.17 -7.60
CA VAL A 30 -4.77 15.18 -6.58
C VAL A 30 -3.55 15.59 -5.73
N GLY A 31 -2.35 15.21 -6.14
CA GLY A 31 -1.11 15.71 -5.58
C GLY A 31 -0.47 14.88 -4.49
N HIS A 32 -1.00 13.70 -4.16
CA HIS A 32 -0.32 12.79 -3.25
C HIS A 32 0.87 12.14 -3.95
N GLN A 33 1.90 11.85 -3.19
CA GLN A 33 3.08 11.17 -3.72
C GLN A 33 2.91 9.67 -3.59
N ILE A 34 3.04 8.95 -4.72
CA ILE A 34 3.13 7.50 -4.71
C ILE A 34 4.62 7.17 -4.63
N VAL A 35 5.05 6.70 -3.48
CA VAL A 35 6.49 6.54 -3.18
C VAL A 35 7.06 5.23 -3.70
N ALA A 36 6.25 4.18 -3.73
CA ALA A 36 6.66 2.87 -4.24
C ALA A 36 5.43 2.00 -4.46
N VAL A 37 5.56 1.03 -5.36
CA VAL A 37 4.52 0.03 -5.60
C VAL A 37 5.14 -1.36 -5.68
N CYS A 38 4.38 -2.37 -5.27
CA CYS A 38 4.77 -3.76 -5.43
C CYS A 38 3.89 -4.41 -6.49
N ALA A 39 4.53 -5.00 -7.50
CA ALA A 39 3.88 -5.70 -8.59
C ALA A 39 4.53 -7.07 -8.74
N SER A 40 3.74 -8.14 -8.67
CA SER A 40 4.25 -9.50 -8.58
C SER A 40 4.32 -10.24 -9.92
N SER A 41 3.71 -9.72 -10.98
CA SER A 41 3.70 -10.34 -12.30
C SER A 41 4.15 -9.37 -13.37
N ASP A 42 4.55 -9.89 -14.53
CA ASP A 42 4.93 -9.03 -15.66
C ASP A 42 3.77 -8.12 -16.09
N ALA A 43 2.56 -8.69 -16.13
CA ALA A 43 1.37 -7.89 -16.48
C ALA A 43 1.11 -6.77 -15.48
N SER A 44 1.28 -7.03 -14.18
CA SER A 44 1.09 -5.99 -13.16
C SER A 44 2.20 -4.94 -13.20
N ARG A 45 3.43 -5.34 -13.54
CA ARG A 45 4.53 -4.38 -13.73
C ARG A 45 4.29 -3.47 -14.92
N GLU A 46 3.75 -4.03 -16.02
CA GLU A 46 3.39 -3.23 -17.19
C GLU A 46 2.29 -2.22 -16.86
N ARG A 47 1.28 -2.63 -16.09
CA ARG A 47 0.22 -1.70 -15.64
C ARG A 47 0.77 -0.59 -14.75
N ALA A 48 1.67 -0.93 -13.83
CA ALA A 48 2.31 0.08 -12.97
C ALA A 48 3.08 1.08 -13.81
N ASP A 49 3.85 0.60 -14.78
CA ASP A 49 4.66 1.47 -15.64
C ASP A 49 3.79 2.38 -16.50
N ALA A 50 2.67 1.86 -17.02
CA ALA A 50 1.75 2.62 -17.85
C ALA A 50 0.96 3.67 -17.06
N MET A 51 0.49 3.34 -15.86
CA MET A 51 -0.42 4.20 -15.09
C MET A 51 0.29 5.05 -14.03
N LEU A 52 1.44 4.60 -13.56
CA LEU A 52 2.24 5.28 -12.55
C LEU A 52 3.71 5.39 -13.02
N PRO A 53 3.95 6.07 -14.15
CA PRO A 53 5.30 6.16 -14.70
C PRO A 53 6.24 6.84 -13.71
N GLY A 54 7.46 6.29 -13.59
CA GLY A 54 8.48 6.83 -12.72
C GLY A 54 8.38 6.42 -11.25
N VAL A 55 7.32 5.70 -10.85
CA VAL A 55 7.20 5.21 -9.47
C VAL A 55 8.05 3.95 -9.31
N PRO A 56 8.93 3.88 -8.29
CA PRO A 56 9.77 2.71 -8.09
C PRO A 56 8.96 1.44 -7.79
N LEU A 57 9.39 0.33 -8.39
CA LEU A 57 8.92 -0.99 -8.03
C LEU A 57 9.75 -1.50 -6.87
N ALA A 58 9.12 -2.07 -5.85
CA ALA A 58 9.80 -2.52 -4.65
C ALA A 58 9.12 -3.77 -4.09
N SER A 59 9.79 -4.44 -3.16
CA SER A 59 9.20 -5.56 -2.41
C SER A 59 8.10 -5.04 -1.47
N PRO A 60 7.21 -5.90 -0.99
CA PRO A 60 6.19 -5.48 -0.02
C PRO A 60 6.80 -4.81 1.22
N GLU A 61 7.87 -5.36 1.75
CA GLU A 61 8.56 -4.79 2.91
C GLU A 61 9.07 -3.38 2.64
N GLU A 62 9.73 -3.18 1.49
CA GLU A 62 10.25 -1.87 1.10
C GLU A 62 9.13 -0.86 0.88
N VAL A 63 8.01 -1.28 0.28
CA VAL A 63 6.86 -0.39 0.10
C VAL A 63 6.37 0.10 1.46
N VAL A 64 6.21 -0.80 2.42
CA VAL A 64 5.73 -0.44 3.76
C VAL A 64 6.70 0.50 4.44
N ARG A 65 8.00 0.21 4.39
CA ARG A 65 9.01 1.02 5.09
C ARG A 65 9.13 2.44 4.53
N ARG A 66 8.83 2.63 3.25
CA ARG A 66 8.91 3.95 2.59
C ARG A 66 7.65 4.77 2.71
N SER A 67 6.56 4.19 3.19
CA SER A 67 5.22 4.79 3.08
C SER A 67 4.70 5.27 4.43
N GLU A 68 3.87 6.30 4.40
CA GLU A 68 3.07 6.72 5.55
C GLU A 68 1.72 6.03 5.51
N VAL A 69 1.16 5.88 4.30
CA VAL A 69 -0.09 5.17 4.03
C VAL A 69 0.22 4.01 3.10
N VAL A 70 -0.23 2.81 3.46
CA VAL A 70 -0.06 1.61 2.66
C VAL A 70 -1.43 1.12 2.21
N ILE A 71 -1.59 0.95 0.90
CA ILE A 71 -2.83 0.40 0.33
C ILE A 71 -2.55 -1.02 -0.11
N LEU A 72 -3.32 -1.96 0.43
CA LEU A 72 -3.25 -3.37 0.05
C LEU A 72 -4.32 -3.64 -0.99
N ALA A 73 -3.92 -3.65 -2.26
CA ALA A 73 -4.80 -3.89 -3.40
C ALA A 73 -4.61 -5.31 -3.95
N VAL A 74 -4.59 -6.27 -3.04
CA VAL A 74 -4.43 -7.69 -3.34
C VAL A 74 -5.74 -8.43 -3.13
N PRO A 75 -5.89 -9.67 -3.66
CA PRO A 75 -7.09 -10.46 -3.40
C PRO A 75 -7.35 -10.67 -1.90
N ASP A 76 -8.63 -10.79 -1.54
CA ASP A 76 -9.08 -10.85 -0.14
C ASP A 76 -8.35 -11.89 0.70
N ASP A 77 -8.13 -13.08 0.12
CA ASP A 77 -7.47 -14.18 0.81
C ASP A 77 -5.98 -13.95 1.05
N GLN A 78 -5.40 -12.94 0.42
CA GLN A 78 -3.98 -12.58 0.59
C GLN A 78 -3.77 -11.45 1.59
N ILE A 79 -4.81 -10.70 1.94
CA ILE A 79 -4.68 -9.52 2.82
C ILE A 79 -4.17 -9.92 4.21
N GLY A 80 -4.82 -10.87 4.85
CA GLY A 80 -4.42 -11.31 6.20
C GLY A 80 -3.01 -11.91 6.24
N PRO A 81 -2.69 -12.88 5.39
CA PRO A 81 -1.34 -13.44 5.33
C PRO A 81 -0.26 -12.39 5.03
N LEU A 82 -0.55 -11.45 4.14
CA LEU A 82 0.41 -10.38 3.81
C LEU A 82 0.65 -9.47 5.01
N ALA A 83 -0.41 -9.02 5.67
CA ALA A 83 -0.29 -8.17 6.87
C ALA A 83 0.48 -8.88 7.98
N SER A 84 0.21 -10.16 8.18
CA SER A 84 0.90 -10.99 9.18
C SER A 84 2.36 -11.21 8.83
N GLY A 85 2.67 -11.52 7.57
CA GLY A 85 4.05 -11.70 7.12
C GLY A 85 4.88 -10.43 7.27
N LEU A 86 4.30 -9.28 6.97
CA LEU A 86 4.97 -7.99 7.14
C LEU A 86 5.17 -7.67 8.63
N ALA A 87 4.23 -8.05 9.49
CA ALA A 87 4.39 -7.90 10.94
C ALA A 87 5.55 -8.75 11.45
N ASP A 88 5.69 -9.97 10.97
CA ASP A 88 6.80 -10.87 11.32
C ASP A 88 8.16 -10.28 10.94
N LEU A 89 8.21 -9.52 9.85
CA LEU A 89 9.42 -8.82 9.42
C LEU A 89 9.68 -7.51 10.17
N GLY A 90 8.77 -7.10 11.05
CA GLY A 90 8.87 -5.83 11.75
C GLY A 90 8.70 -4.61 10.83
N ALA A 91 8.02 -4.77 9.71
CA ALA A 91 7.86 -3.70 8.72
C ALA A 91 6.88 -2.61 9.15
N TRP A 92 5.81 -3.00 9.86
CA TRP A 92 4.82 -2.04 10.33
C TRP A 92 5.40 -1.15 11.42
N GLN A 93 5.18 0.16 11.27
CA GLN A 93 5.61 1.15 12.26
C GLN A 93 4.39 1.77 12.93
N SER A 94 4.55 2.19 14.17
CA SER A 94 3.50 2.92 14.87
C SER A 94 3.12 4.17 14.08
N GLY A 95 1.82 4.37 13.86
CA GLY A 95 1.32 5.50 13.10
C GLY A 95 1.15 5.26 11.60
N HIS A 96 1.63 4.13 11.03
CA HIS A 96 1.28 3.75 9.67
C HIS A 96 -0.25 3.70 9.53
N ILE A 97 -0.75 4.16 8.40
CA ILE A 97 -2.15 3.93 8.02
C ILE A 97 -2.13 2.81 6.98
N VAL A 98 -2.85 1.74 7.23
CA VAL A 98 -2.95 0.62 6.31
C VAL A 98 -4.40 0.43 5.88
N ILE A 99 -4.62 0.38 4.57
CA ILE A 99 -5.96 0.33 3.97
C ILE A 99 -6.05 -0.91 3.09
N HIS A 100 -7.09 -1.72 3.27
CA HIS A 100 -7.43 -2.71 2.26
C HIS A 100 -8.73 -2.34 1.56
N LEU A 101 -8.93 -2.88 0.35
CA LEU A 101 -10.02 -2.50 -0.53
C LEU A 101 -11.12 -3.56 -0.59
N SER A 102 -11.24 -4.37 0.46
CA SER A 102 -12.23 -5.43 0.58
C SER A 102 -13.14 -5.16 1.77
N GLY A 103 -13.87 -4.03 1.71
CA GLY A 103 -14.64 -3.49 2.82
C GLY A 103 -15.58 -4.48 3.49
N ALA A 104 -16.18 -5.40 2.71
CA ALA A 104 -17.07 -6.43 3.24
C ALA A 104 -16.38 -7.37 4.23
N SER A 105 -15.05 -7.51 4.14
CA SER A 105 -14.27 -8.37 5.05
C SER A 105 -13.89 -7.67 6.36
N GLY A 106 -14.08 -6.36 6.45
CA GLY A 106 -13.80 -5.57 7.64
C GLY A 106 -12.31 -5.38 7.93
N VAL A 107 -12.01 -4.68 9.02
CA VAL A 107 -10.63 -4.37 9.40
C VAL A 107 -9.92 -5.53 10.11
N GLY A 108 -10.63 -6.58 10.48
CA GLY A 108 -10.03 -7.74 11.17
C GLY A 108 -8.92 -8.42 10.39
N LEU A 109 -8.94 -8.33 9.05
CA LEU A 109 -7.88 -8.84 8.21
C LEU A 109 -6.53 -8.15 8.47
N LEU A 110 -6.55 -6.97 9.07
CA LEU A 110 -5.36 -6.17 9.35
C LEU A 110 -4.94 -6.23 10.81
N SER A 111 -5.44 -7.20 11.57
CA SER A 111 -5.17 -7.29 13.02
C SER A 111 -3.68 -7.38 13.35
N ALA A 112 -2.90 -8.07 12.52
CA ALA A 112 -1.46 -8.18 12.73
C ALA A 112 -0.75 -6.82 12.58
N ALA A 113 -1.18 -6.00 11.62
CA ALA A 113 -0.65 -4.66 11.43
C ALA A 113 -1.08 -3.75 12.59
N ALA A 114 -2.34 -3.84 13.00
CA ALA A 114 -2.86 -3.07 14.13
C ALA A 114 -2.12 -3.40 15.43
N GLY A 115 -1.80 -4.69 15.64
CA GLY A 115 -1.00 -5.12 16.79
C GLY A 115 0.40 -4.53 16.82
N ALA A 116 0.93 -4.14 15.69
CA ALA A 116 2.24 -3.49 15.58
C ALA A 116 2.15 -1.95 15.65
N GLY A 117 0.96 -1.40 15.85
CA GLY A 117 0.76 0.06 16.01
C GLY A 117 0.23 0.77 14.76
N ALA A 118 -0.02 0.07 13.68
CA ALA A 118 -0.62 0.67 12.48
C ALA A 118 -2.12 0.92 12.70
N ILE A 119 -2.65 1.88 11.96
CA ILE A 119 -4.07 2.25 12.00
C ILE A 119 -4.76 1.55 10.82
N PRO A 120 -5.63 0.55 11.07
CA PRO A 120 -6.25 -0.21 9.99
C PRO A 120 -7.53 0.45 9.49
N LEU A 121 -7.70 0.47 8.17
CA LEU A 121 -8.92 0.95 7.52
C LEU A 121 -9.35 -0.04 6.44
N ALA A 122 -10.65 -0.16 6.23
CA ALA A 122 -11.25 -0.97 5.17
C ALA A 122 -12.18 -0.09 4.34
N ILE A 123 -12.03 -0.21 3.03
CA ILE A 123 -12.88 0.53 2.08
C ILE A 123 -13.65 -0.45 1.20
#